data_6d4bbc761e480de35c409fd44d7e2da6
#
_entry.id   6d4bbc761e480de35c409fd44d7e2da6
#
_cell.length_a   1.000
_cell.length_b   1.000
_cell.length_c   1.000
_cell.angle_alpha   90.00
_cell.angle_beta   90.00
_cell.angle_gamma   90.00
#
_symmetry.space_group_name_H-M   'P 1'
#
loop_
_entity.id
_entity.type
_entity.pdbx_description
1 polymer ?
#
loop_
_entity_poly.entity_id
_entity_poly.type
_entity_poly.pdbx_seq_one_letter_code
_entity_poly.pdbx_strand_id
1 'polypeptide(L)'
;MAKEKFDRSKPHVNIGTIGHVDHGKTTLTAAITTVLAKKGLSEQRSFDSIDNAPEEKERGITINTAHVEYQTANRHYAHVDCPGHADYVKNMVTGAAQMDGAVIVVAATDGPMPQTREHILLARQVNVPRLVVFMNKCDMVDDPEMLDLVEMEMRELLNFYDFDGDNTPVIRGSALGALNGVPEWEEKIMELMDACDNWIQLPVRAVDKPFLMPVEDVFSITGRGTVATGRIETGVVKVGDEVQLIGLGAEGKKSVVTGVEMFRKLLDQGEAGDNVGLLLRGIDKDEVKRGMVLTHPGCVKPYSEFKASVYILKKEEGGRHTPFHNHYRPQFYIRTMDVTGEITLPEGTEMVMPGDNLEIQVKLIYPVACSEGLRFAIREGGRTVGSGQITKLID
;
A
#
# COMPACT_ATOMS: atom_id res chain seq x y z
N MET A 1 4.26 2.74 32.62
CA MET A 1 2.92 3.31 32.41
C MET A 1 2.07 2.27 31.67
N ALA A 2 0.80 2.09 32.03
CA ALA A 2 -0.11 1.23 31.28
C ALA A 2 -0.30 1.84 29.89
N LYS A 3 -0.25 1.01 28.82
CA LYS A 3 -0.55 1.48 27.47
C LYS A 3 -2.03 1.86 27.38
N GLU A 4 -2.32 2.91 26.62
CA GLU A 4 -3.70 3.32 26.35
C GLU A 4 -4.42 2.27 25.50
N LYS A 5 -5.75 2.18 25.66
CA LYS A 5 -6.60 1.42 24.75
C LYS A 5 -6.92 2.26 23.52
N PHE A 6 -6.99 1.60 22.37
CA PHE A 6 -7.42 2.25 21.13
C PHE A 6 -8.92 2.57 21.19
N ASP A 7 -9.28 3.79 20.78
CA ASP A 7 -10.68 4.24 20.71
C ASP A 7 -11.25 4.00 19.29
N ARG A 8 -12.33 3.20 19.22
CA ARG A 8 -13.05 2.88 17.97
C ARG A 8 -14.30 3.73 17.74
N SER A 9 -14.40 4.90 18.37
CA SER A 9 -15.58 5.77 18.24
C SER A 9 -15.80 6.32 16.83
N LYS A 10 -14.72 6.42 16.04
CA LYS A 10 -14.75 6.90 14.65
C LYS A 10 -14.47 5.78 13.66
N PRO A 11 -15.08 5.83 12.45
CA PRO A 11 -14.73 4.92 11.36
C PRO A 11 -13.24 4.99 11.04
N HIS A 12 -12.60 3.83 10.89
CA HIS A 12 -11.19 3.71 10.57
C HIS A 12 -10.98 3.55 9.06
N VAL A 13 -10.08 4.38 8.49
CA VAL A 13 -9.74 4.40 7.06
C VAL A 13 -8.23 4.40 6.90
N ASN A 14 -7.72 3.55 6.02
CA ASN A 14 -6.32 3.52 5.66
C ASN A 14 -6.13 4.37 4.39
N ILE A 15 -5.31 5.41 4.48
CA ILE A 15 -4.90 6.19 3.31
C ILE A 15 -3.39 6.24 3.24
N GLY A 16 -2.85 6.80 2.17
CA GLY A 16 -1.41 7.06 2.10
C GLY A 16 -1.05 8.01 0.99
N THR A 17 0.20 8.45 1.03
CA THR A 17 0.80 9.30 0.01
C THR A 17 1.57 8.46 -1.00
N ILE A 18 1.26 8.68 -2.29
CA ILE A 18 1.95 8.09 -3.44
C ILE A 18 2.36 9.19 -4.42
N GLY A 19 3.29 8.92 -5.32
CA GLY A 19 3.75 9.89 -6.33
C GLY A 19 5.27 9.88 -6.48
N HIS A 20 5.76 10.73 -7.38
CA HIS A 20 7.17 10.78 -7.75
C HIS A 20 8.10 11.13 -6.57
N VAL A 21 9.38 10.75 -6.66
CA VAL A 21 10.42 11.21 -5.74
C VAL A 21 10.49 12.75 -5.77
N ASP A 22 10.82 13.38 -4.65
CA ASP A 22 10.96 14.84 -4.47
C ASP A 22 9.69 15.69 -4.72
N HIS A 23 8.52 15.06 -4.96
CA HIS A 23 7.24 15.78 -5.02
C HIS A 23 6.69 16.18 -3.65
N GLY A 24 7.34 15.76 -2.54
CA GLY A 24 7.04 16.21 -1.18
C GLY A 24 5.99 15.38 -0.44
N LYS A 25 5.92 14.06 -0.68
CA LYS A 25 5.01 13.13 0.03
C LYS A 25 5.21 13.16 1.54
N THR A 26 6.42 12.91 2.01
CA THR A 26 6.78 12.90 3.43
C THR A 26 6.60 14.29 4.07
N THR A 27 6.91 15.36 3.30
CA THR A 27 6.64 16.74 3.75
C THR A 27 5.15 16.98 3.93
N LEU A 28 4.29 16.46 3.02
CA LEU A 28 2.84 16.54 3.15
C LEU A 28 2.34 15.76 4.37
N THR A 29 2.85 14.55 4.59
CA THR A 29 2.52 13.74 5.77
C THR A 29 2.87 14.46 7.06
N ALA A 30 4.05 15.10 7.13
CA ALA A 30 4.45 15.93 8.27
C ALA A 30 3.55 17.18 8.43
N ALA A 31 3.17 17.84 7.32
CA ALA A 31 2.28 19.00 7.34
C ALA A 31 0.87 18.62 7.85
N ILE A 32 0.31 17.51 7.39
CA ILE A 32 -1.00 17.00 7.86
C ILE A 32 -0.96 16.80 9.37
N THR A 33 0.01 16.05 9.89
CA THR A 33 0.11 15.78 11.33
C THR A 33 0.32 17.06 12.13
N THR A 34 1.12 18.02 11.62
CA THR A 34 1.37 19.30 12.30
C THR A 34 0.12 20.18 12.35
N VAL A 35 -0.59 20.33 11.23
CA VAL A 35 -1.81 21.15 11.17
C VAL A 35 -2.92 20.56 12.03
N LEU A 36 -3.10 19.23 11.98
CA LEU A 36 -4.09 18.54 12.81
C LEU A 36 -3.72 18.56 14.30
N ALA A 37 -2.43 18.51 14.65
CA ALA A 37 -1.97 18.62 16.03
C ALA A 37 -2.35 19.97 16.67
N LYS A 38 -2.31 21.08 15.92
CA LYS A 38 -2.79 22.40 16.39
C LYS A 38 -4.27 22.39 16.78
N LYS A 39 -5.04 21.43 16.25
CA LYS A 39 -6.47 21.23 16.55
C LYS A 39 -6.73 20.10 17.56
N GLY A 40 -5.68 19.49 18.11
CA GLY A 40 -5.78 18.37 19.05
C GLY A 40 -6.25 17.05 18.40
N LEU A 41 -6.09 16.92 17.08
CA LEU A 41 -6.56 15.76 16.27
C LEU A 41 -5.44 14.81 15.85
N SER A 42 -4.20 15.10 16.21
CA SER A 42 -3.02 14.28 15.93
C SER A 42 -1.92 14.53 16.96
N GLU A 43 -0.96 13.60 17.04
CA GLU A 43 0.38 13.91 17.55
C GLU A 43 1.20 14.51 16.39
N GLN A 44 1.92 15.60 16.67
CA GLN A 44 2.81 16.19 15.69
C GLN A 44 3.96 15.23 15.37
N ARG A 45 4.19 14.98 14.07
CA ARG A 45 5.32 14.21 13.56
C ARG A 45 6.19 15.09 12.68
N SER A 46 7.48 15.17 13.01
CA SER A 46 8.46 15.86 12.16
C SER A 46 8.86 14.97 10.98
N PHE A 47 9.37 15.57 9.91
CA PHE A 47 9.93 14.87 8.76
C PHE A 47 10.93 13.78 9.20
N ASP A 48 11.91 14.14 10.04
CA ASP A 48 12.95 13.22 10.55
C ASP A 48 12.40 12.08 11.44
N SER A 49 11.17 12.21 11.94
CA SER A 49 10.51 11.16 12.72
C SER A 49 9.70 10.20 11.87
N ILE A 50 9.38 10.59 10.62
CA ILE A 50 8.71 9.77 9.61
C ILE A 50 9.79 8.98 8.87
N ASP A 51 10.74 9.65 8.21
CA ASP A 51 11.93 9.04 7.58
C ASP A 51 13.01 8.82 8.65
N ASN A 52 12.94 7.69 9.33
CA ASN A 52 13.73 7.46 10.54
C ASN A 52 14.98 6.60 10.33
N ALA A 53 15.07 5.83 9.24
CA ALA A 53 16.21 4.98 8.97
C ALA A 53 17.47 5.83 8.64
N PRO A 54 18.67 5.40 9.09
CA PRO A 54 19.90 6.13 8.79
C PRO A 54 20.12 6.37 7.30
N GLU A 55 19.81 5.37 6.46
CA GLU A 55 19.95 5.47 5.00
C GLU A 55 18.94 6.45 4.38
N GLU A 56 17.74 6.59 4.94
CA GLU A 56 16.73 7.58 4.51
C GLU A 56 17.22 9.00 4.76
N LYS A 57 17.81 9.22 5.94
CA LYS A 57 18.39 10.52 6.33
C LYS A 57 19.61 10.90 5.50
N GLU A 58 20.46 9.92 5.19
CA GLU A 58 21.67 10.16 4.37
C GLU A 58 21.33 10.48 2.92
N ARG A 59 20.32 9.78 2.36
CA ARG A 59 19.91 9.94 0.95
C ARG A 59 18.83 10.99 0.73
N GLY A 60 18.14 11.42 1.79
CA GLY A 60 17.01 12.35 1.72
C GLY A 60 15.78 11.78 0.98
N ILE A 61 15.63 10.46 0.95
CA ILE A 61 14.52 9.76 0.28
C ILE A 61 13.89 8.71 1.19
N THR A 62 12.58 8.54 1.11
CA THR A 62 11.86 7.48 1.81
C THR A 62 12.19 6.12 1.17
N ILE A 63 12.61 5.16 1.97
CA ILE A 63 12.95 3.79 1.55
C ILE A 63 11.86 2.82 2.01
N ASN A 64 11.49 2.88 3.28
CA ASN A 64 10.47 2.03 3.89
C ASN A 64 9.16 2.79 4.01
N THR A 65 8.05 2.03 4.05
CA THR A 65 6.75 2.62 4.38
C THR A 65 6.74 3.07 5.83
N ALA A 66 6.32 4.31 6.08
CA ALA A 66 6.11 4.83 7.42
C ALA A 66 4.61 4.91 7.72
N HIS A 67 4.23 4.57 8.95
CA HIS A 67 2.84 4.60 9.38
C HIS A 67 2.64 5.69 10.43
N VAL A 68 1.72 6.61 10.18
CA VAL A 68 1.30 7.64 11.13
C VAL A 68 -0.21 7.59 11.34
N GLU A 69 -0.67 8.04 12.50
CA GLU A 69 -2.10 8.13 12.80
C GLU A 69 -2.52 9.58 13.02
N TYR A 70 -3.72 9.89 12.61
CA TYR A 70 -4.38 11.16 12.91
C TYR A 70 -5.90 11.04 12.75
N GLN A 71 -6.62 12.08 13.11
CA GLN A 71 -8.07 12.12 13.05
C GLN A 71 -8.55 13.39 12.37
N THR A 72 -9.73 13.31 11.76
CA THR A 72 -10.59 14.46 11.48
C THR A 72 -11.75 14.49 12.49
N ALA A 73 -12.68 15.40 12.32
CA ALA A 73 -13.91 15.37 13.10
C ALA A 73 -14.70 14.06 12.87
N ASN A 74 -14.61 13.48 11.66
CA ASN A 74 -15.46 12.41 11.18
C ASN A 74 -14.80 11.03 11.22
N ARG A 75 -13.47 10.95 11.05
CA ARG A 75 -12.74 9.69 10.81
C ARG A 75 -11.43 9.60 11.56
N HIS A 76 -11.01 8.37 11.81
CA HIS A 76 -9.65 8.02 12.22
C HIS A 76 -8.89 7.50 11.01
N TYR A 77 -7.68 8.01 10.77
CA TYR A 77 -6.84 7.64 9.65
C TYR A 77 -5.56 6.94 10.10
N ALA A 78 -5.28 5.78 9.50
CA ALA A 78 -3.93 5.25 9.40
C ALA A 78 -3.35 5.71 8.07
N HIS A 79 -2.26 6.45 8.12
CA HIS A 79 -1.61 6.99 6.92
C HIS A 79 -0.30 6.26 6.66
N VAL A 80 -0.15 5.76 5.44
CA VAL A 80 1.04 5.07 4.95
C VAL A 80 1.81 6.02 4.04
N ASP A 81 2.97 6.49 4.49
CA ASP A 81 3.87 7.25 3.62
C ASP A 81 4.69 6.29 2.77
N CYS A 82 4.53 6.34 1.45
CA CYS A 82 5.16 5.42 0.52
C CYS A 82 6.42 6.00 -0.12
N PRO A 83 7.46 5.17 -0.36
CA PRO A 83 8.63 5.60 -1.12
C PRO A 83 8.25 6.02 -2.53
N GLY A 84 8.96 7.02 -3.07
CA GLY A 84 8.75 7.52 -4.44
C GLY A 84 9.73 6.96 -5.45
N HIS A 85 10.88 6.44 -5.02
CA HIS A 85 11.96 6.00 -5.90
C HIS A 85 11.67 4.62 -6.51
N ALA A 86 12.02 4.45 -7.79
CA ALA A 86 11.79 3.22 -8.55
C ALA A 86 12.39 1.95 -7.91
N ASP A 87 13.53 2.07 -7.22
CA ASP A 87 14.18 0.92 -6.55
C ASP A 87 13.34 0.36 -5.40
N TYR A 88 12.44 1.17 -4.82
CA TYR A 88 11.63 0.80 -3.64
C TYR A 88 10.15 0.54 -3.98
N VAL A 89 9.83 0.33 -5.25
CA VAL A 89 8.45 0.04 -5.71
C VAL A 89 7.83 -1.15 -4.97
N LYS A 90 8.62 -2.14 -4.56
CA LYS A 90 8.14 -3.25 -3.72
C LYS A 90 7.49 -2.75 -2.42
N ASN A 91 8.11 -1.80 -1.75
CA ASN A 91 7.58 -1.21 -0.52
C ASN A 91 6.35 -0.34 -0.83
N MET A 92 6.38 0.40 -1.95
CA MET A 92 5.23 1.16 -2.43
C MET A 92 4.02 0.25 -2.70
N VAL A 93 4.19 -0.85 -3.44
CA VAL A 93 3.10 -1.80 -3.74
C VAL A 93 2.52 -2.41 -2.46
N THR A 94 3.38 -2.78 -1.51
CA THR A 94 2.94 -3.32 -0.22
C THR A 94 2.15 -2.29 0.58
N GLY A 95 2.62 -1.03 0.62
CA GLY A 95 1.91 0.06 1.28
C GLY A 95 0.57 0.37 0.59
N ALA A 96 0.57 0.49 -0.75
CA ALA A 96 -0.64 0.78 -1.51
C ALA A 96 -1.72 -0.31 -1.37
N ALA A 97 -1.33 -1.57 -1.26
CA ALA A 97 -2.27 -2.68 -1.03
C ALA A 97 -3.03 -2.58 0.31
N GLN A 98 -2.55 -1.76 1.23
CA GLN A 98 -3.19 -1.53 2.53
C GLN A 98 -4.20 -0.37 2.50
N MET A 99 -4.24 0.43 1.43
CA MET A 99 -5.00 1.67 1.39
C MET A 99 -6.45 1.45 0.96
N ASP A 100 -7.36 2.17 1.61
CA ASP A 100 -8.78 2.29 1.25
C ASP A 100 -8.97 3.49 0.29
N GLY A 101 -7.99 4.35 0.17
CA GLY A 101 -7.85 5.46 -0.76
C GLY A 101 -6.44 6.01 -0.69
N ALA A 102 -6.00 6.80 -1.66
CA ALA A 102 -4.67 7.40 -1.61
C ALA A 102 -4.67 8.86 -2.05
N VAL A 103 -3.68 9.60 -1.55
CA VAL A 103 -3.36 10.95 -1.99
C VAL A 103 -2.19 10.87 -2.96
N ILE A 104 -2.44 11.18 -4.24
CA ILE A 104 -1.37 11.32 -5.23
C ILE A 104 -0.77 12.72 -5.15
N VAL A 105 0.52 12.79 -4.85
CA VAL A 105 1.24 14.06 -4.71
C VAL A 105 2.00 14.36 -6.00
N VAL A 106 1.70 15.50 -6.61
CA VAL A 106 2.36 16.00 -7.81
C VAL A 106 2.90 17.39 -7.55
N ALA A 107 4.17 17.66 -7.89
CA ALA A 107 4.71 19.02 -7.80
C ALA A 107 4.19 19.87 -8.98
N ALA A 108 3.67 21.06 -8.68
CA ALA A 108 3.19 22.00 -9.68
C ALA A 108 4.29 22.47 -10.65
N THR A 109 5.55 22.43 -10.18
CA THR A 109 6.75 22.79 -10.97
C THR A 109 7.11 21.77 -12.04
N ASP A 110 6.74 20.49 -11.84
CA ASP A 110 7.26 19.37 -12.64
C ASP A 110 6.12 18.63 -13.40
N GLY A 111 4.88 18.74 -12.89
CA GLY A 111 3.76 17.97 -13.41
C GLY A 111 3.88 16.46 -13.16
N PRO A 112 3.08 15.62 -13.85
CA PRO A 112 3.13 14.16 -13.67
C PRO A 112 4.38 13.56 -14.29
N MET A 113 5.25 13.03 -13.45
CA MET A 113 6.53 12.40 -13.75
C MET A 113 6.38 10.87 -13.93
N PRO A 114 7.42 10.13 -14.40
CA PRO A 114 7.31 8.70 -14.66
C PRO A 114 6.81 7.86 -13.48
N GLN A 115 7.30 8.09 -12.24
CA GLN A 115 6.81 7.36 -11.07
C GLN A 115 5.39 7.77 -10.68
N THR A 116 4.92 8.98 -11.00
CA THR A 116 3.51 9.36 -10.83
C THR A 116 2.61 8.43 -11.62
N ARG A 117 2.96 8.18 -12.89
CA ARG A 117 2.24 7.25 -13.77
C ARG A 117 2.29 5.81 -13.25
N GLU A 118 3.48 5.32 -12.87
CA GLU A 118 3.66 3.98 -12.32
C GLU A 118 2.85 3.80 -11.02
N HIS A 119 2.85 4.78 -10.13
CA HIS A 119 2.13 4.70 -8.84
C HIS A 119 0.61 4.69 -9.03
N ILE A 120 0.05 5.45 -9.98
CA ILE A 120 -1.38 5.41 -10.31
C ILE A 120 -1.74 4.04 -10.87
N LEU A 121 -0.94 3.52 -11.80
CA LEU A 121 -1.12 2.17 -12.35
C LEU A 121 -1.11 1.10 -11.25
N LEU A 122 -0.11 1.15 -10.37
CA LEU A 122 0.01 0.19 -9.26
C LEU A 122 -1.14 0.31 -8.26
N ALA A 123 -1.55 1.53 -7.92
CA ALA A 123 -2.72 1.76 -7.08
C ALA A 123 -3.99 1.12 -7.69
N ARG A 124 -4.15 1.24 -9.01
CA ARG A 124 -5.26 0.57 -9.72
C ARG A 124 -5.16 -0.96 -9.63
N GLN A 125 -3.96 -1.52 -9.78
CA GLN A 125 -3.73 -2.96 -9.73
C GLN A 125 -4.00 -3.57 -8.35
N VAL A 126 -3.62 -2.86 -7.28
CA VAL A 126 -3.89 -3.31 -5.90
C VAL A 126 -5.28 -2.92 -5.39
N ASN A 127 -6.16 -2.44 -6.27
CA ASN A 127 -7.54 -2.06 -5.97
C ASN A 127 -7.71 -0.89 -5.00
N VAL A 128 -6.85 0.10 -5.02
CA VAL A 128 -7.17 1.37 -4.36
C VAL A 128 -8.40 1.97 -5.06
N PRO A 129 -9.53 2.14 -4.37
CA PRO A 129 -10.78 2.45 -5.07
C PRO A 129 -10.86 3.90 -5.52
N ARG A 130 -10.26 4.84 -4.79
CA ARG A 130 -10.32 6.27 -5.07
C ARG A 130 -9.00 6.97 -4.73
N LEU A 131 -8.68 7.98 -5.54
CA LEU A 131 -7.54 8.87 -5.34
C LEU A 131 -8.03 10.29 -5.06
N VAL A 132 -7.23 11.06 -4.33
CA VAL A 132 -7.31 12.52 -4.18
C VAL A 132 -5.99 13.08 -4.69
N VAL A 133 -5.99 14.18 -5.42
CA VAL A 133 -4.76 14.81 -5.90
C VAL A 133 -4.39 15.97 -4.98
N PHE A 134 -3.14 15.99 -4.52
CA PHE A 134 -2.55 17.15 -3.88
C PHE A 134 -1.47 17.72 -4.80
N MET A 135 -1.76 18.85 -5.44
CA MET A 135 -0.81 19.60 -6.23
C MET A 135 0.06 20.42 -5.29
N ASN A 136 1.28 19.94 -5.07
CA ASN A 136 2.21 20.53 -4.13
C ASN A 136 3.13 21.59 -4.77
N LYS A 137 3.82 22.37 -3.94
CA LYS A 137 4.75 23.43 -4.37
C LYS A 137 4.09 24.54 -5.19
N CYS A 138 2.81 24.81 -5.01
CA CYS A 138 2.12 25.90 -5.71
C CYS A 138 2.66 27.28 -5.33
N ASP A 139 3.33 27.42 -4.19
CA ASP A 139 4.05 28.61 -3.77
C ASP A 139 5.27 28.95 -4.65
N MET A 140 5.69 28.03 -5.50
CA MET A 140 6.83 28.22 -6.43
C MET A 140 6.40 28.54 -7.86
N VAL A 141 5.09 28.61 -8.13
CA VAL A 141 4.53 28.84 -9.47
C VAL A 141 3.64 30.09 -9.45
N ASP A 142 4.12 31.14 -10.11
CA ASP A 142 3.40 32.43 -10.16
C ASP A 142 2.33 32.47 -11.26
N ASP A 143 2.42 31.60 -12.27
CA ASP A 143 1.51 31.55 -13.40
C ASP A 143 0.33 30.61 -13.17
N PRO A 144 -0.91 31.12 -13.03
CA PRO A 144 -2.09 30.29 -12.85
C PRO A 144 -2.35 29.31 -14.00
N GLU A 145 -1.98 29.67 -15.24
CA GLU A 145 -2.19 28.80 -16.41
C GLU A 145 -1.33 27.53 -16.32
N MET A 146 -0.15 27.60 -15.71
CA MET A 146 0.68 26.44 -15.44
C MET A 146 0.02 25.48 -14.44
N LEU A 147 -0.64 26.02 -13.41
CA LEU A 147 -1.37 25.20 -12.44
C LEU A 147 -2.56 24.50 -13.11
N ASP A 148 -3.28 25.21 -13.98
CA ASP A 148 -4.40 24.64 -14.73
C ASP A 148 -3.95 23.54 -15.70
N LEU A 149 -2.79 23.71 -16.34
CA LEU A 149 -2.20 22.71 -17.22
C LEU A 149 -1.85 21.43 -16.46
N VAL A 150 -1.16 21.54 -15.32
CA VAL A 150 -0.80 20.37 -14.49
C VAL A 150 -2.05 19.65 -13.97
N GLU A 151 -3.10 20.39 -13.58
CA GLU A 151 -4.37 19.80 -13.18
C GLU A 151 -5.03 19.03 -14.33
N MET A 152 -5.05 19.60 -15.54
CA MET A 152 -5.60 18.94 -16.71
C MET A 152 -4.84 17.64 -17.04
N GLU A 153 -3.51 17.68 -17.04
CA GLU A 153 -2.68 16.49 -17.27
C GLU A 153 -2.93 15.39 -16.22
N MET A 154 -3.12 15.78 -14.96
CA MET A 154 -3.43 14.82 -13.89
C MET A 154 -4.81 14.18 -14.09
N ARG A 155 -5.83 14.97 -14.49
CA ARG A 155 -7.17 14.44 -14.79
C ARG A 155 -7.17 13.47 -15.96
N GLU A 156 -6.48 13.81 -17.04
CA GLU A 156 -6.29 12.92 -18.20
C GLU A 156 -5.57 11.63 -17.81
N LEU A 157 -4.53 11.73 -16.99
CA LEU A 157 -3.77 10.58 -16.52
C LEU A 157 -4.62 9.65 -15.62
N LEU A 158 -5.45 10.21 -14.76
CA LEU A 158 -6.37 9.43 -13.93
C LEU A 158 -7.42 8.70 -14.77
N ASN A 159 -8.01 9.39 -15.75
CA ASN A 159 -8.95 8.79 -16.70
C ASN A 159 -8.29 7.67 -17.53
N PHE A 160 -7.03 7.86 -17.95
CA PHE A 160 -6.27 6.84 -18.68
C PHE A 160 -6.11 5.54 -17.90
N TYR A 161 -5.98 5.60 -16.56
CA TYR A 161 -5.88 4.44 -15.68
C TYR A 161 -7.21 4.02 -15.03
N ASP A 162 -8.35 4.38 -15.62
CA ASP A 162 -9.70 4.04 -15.17
C ASP A 162 -10.06 4.57 -13.76
N PHE A 163 -9.47 5.66 -13.32
CA PHE A 163 -9.97 6.45 -12.20
C PHE A 163 -10.90 7.55 -12.71
N ASP A 164 -11.81 8.03 -11.85
CA ASP A 164 -12.71 9.13 -12.17
C ASP A 164 -11.96 10.48 -12.12
N GLY A 165 -11.16 10.77 -13.16
CA GLY A 165 -10.32 11.96 -13.22
C GLY A 165 -11.11 13.26 -13.23
N ASP A 166 -12.31 13.26 -13.86
CA ASP A 166 -13.14 14.45 -13.99
C ASP A 166 -13.70 14.93 -12.65
N ASN A 167 -14.07 13.99 -11.75
CA ASN A 167 -14.65 14.30 -10.45
C ASN A 167 -13.65 14.19 -9.29
N THR A 168 -12.44 13.66 -9.53
CA THR A 168 -11.42 13.55 -8.49
C THR A 168 -11.05 14.93 -7.93
N PRO A 169 -11.12 15.13 -6.59
CA PRO A 169 -10.68 16.36 -5.96
C PRO A 169 -9.20 16.64 -6.23
N VAL A 170 -8.90 17.86 -6.66
CA VAL A 170 -7.53 18.37 -6.84
C VAL A 170 -7.34 19.56 -5.91
N ILE A 171 -6.48 19.45 -4.93
CA ILE A 171 -6.16 20.50 -3.96
C ILE A 171 -4.80 21.09 -4.30
N ARG A 172 -4.78 22.41 -4.58
CA ARG A 172 -3.58 23.19 -4.88
C ARG A 172 -3.02 23.73 -3.57
N GLY A 173 -1.77 23.39 -3.23
CA GLY A 173 -1.20 23.78 -1.95
C GLY A 173 0.32 23.78 -1.91
N SER A 174 0.86 24.13 -0.74
CA SER A 174 2.26 24.01 -0.38
C SER A 174 2.40 23.29 0.95
N ALA A 175 2.87 22.06 0.91
CA ALA A 175 3.11 21.27 2.13
C ALA A 175 4.18 21.93 3.02
N LEU A 176 5.25 22.47 2.42
CA LEU A 176 6.30 23.17 3.15
C LEU A 176 5.77 24.48 3.73
N GLY A 177 4.97 25.25 2.99
CA GLY A 177 4.32 26.46 3.49
C GLY A 177 3.42 26.19 4.69
N ALA A 178 2.61 25.12 4.62
CA ALA A 178 1.76 24.69 5.73
C ALA A 178 2.58 24.23 6.95
N LEU A 179 3.65 23.49 6.74
CA LEU A 179 4.56 23.04 7.80
C LEU A 179 5.23 24.24 8.51
N ASN A 180 5.55 25.28 7.75
CA ASN A 180 6.09 26.55 8.27
C ASN A 180 5.03 27.46 8.91
N GLY A 181 3.78 27.05 8.95
CA GLY A 181 2.70 27.76 9.64
C GLY A 181 2.10 28.92 8.85
N VAL A 182 2.20 28.93 7.52
CA VAL A 182 1.53 29.93 6.67
C VAL A 182 0.03 29.60 6.63
N PRO A 183 -0.87 30.49 7.13
CA PRO A 183 -2.29 30.19 7.32
C PRO A 183 -3.01 29.72 6.05
N GLU A 184 -2.75 30.35 4.91
CA GLU A 184 -3.32 29.98 3.63
C GLU A 184 -3.05 28.51 3.26
N TRP A 185 -1.80 28.06 3.46
CA TRP A 185 -1.42 26.68 3.15
C TRP A 185 -1.90 25.68 4.20
N GLU A 186 -2.07 26.10 5.46
CA GLU A 186 -2.72 25.28 6.48
C GLU A 186 -4.20 25.03 6.16
N GLU A 187 -4.90 26.03 5.60
CA GLU A 187 -6.28 25.87 5.12
C GLU A 187 -6.36 24.85 3.99
N LYS A 188 -5.37 24.81 3.07
CA LYS A 188 -5.30 23.81 2.01
C LYS A 188 -5.07 22.39 2.51
N ILE A 189 -4.35 22.21 3.60
CA ILE A 189 -4.26 20.91 4.29
C ILE A 189 -5.63 20.50 4.85
N MET A 190 -6.38 21.41 5.43
CA MET A 190 -7.73 21.11 5.92
C MET A 190 -8.68 20.78 4.76
N GLU A 191 -8.61 21.51 3.64
CA GLU A 191 -9.36 21.21 2.42
C GLU A 191 -9.04 19.81 1.89
N LEU A 192 -7.77 19.40 1.92
CA LEU A 192 -7.36 18.04 1.58
C LEU A 192 -8.01 17.01 2.48
N MET A 193 -8.04 17.25 3.79
CA MET A 193 -8.64 16.31 4.74
C MET A 193 -10.16 16.23 4.57
N ASP A 194 -10.81 17.35 4.29
CA ASP A 194 -12.24 17.39 3.98
C ASP A 194 -12.55 16.65 2.66
N ALA A 195 -11.69 16.79 1.65
CA ALA A 195 -11.79 16.01 0.41
C ALA A 195 -11.63 14.50 0.67
N CYS A 196 -10.67 14.10 1.51
CA CYS A 196 -10.51 12.70 1.90
C CYS A 196 -11.75 12.17 2.65
N ASP A 197 -12.31 12.94 3.58
CA ASP A 197 -13.51 12.57 4.33
C ASP A 197 -14.74 12.36 3.42
N ASN A 198 -14.90 13.20 2.39
CA ASN A 198 -16.08 13.18 1.53
C ASN A 198 -15.93 12.29 0.30
N TRP A 199 -14.74 12.20 -0.27
CA TRP A 199 -14.51 11.50 -1.53
C TRP A 199 -14.13 10.03 -1.33
N ILE A 200 -13.26 9.71 -0.37
CA ILE A 200 -12.88 8.33 -0.09
C ILE A 200 -14.04 7.64 0.61
N GLN A 201 -14.54 6.56 0.03
CA GLN A 201 -15.65 5.80 0.58
C GLN A 201 -15.21 5.03 1.82
N LEU A 202 -16.13 4.90 2.80
CA LEU A 202 -15.91 3.99 3.91
C LEU A 202 -15.86 2.55 3.40
N PRO A 203 -14.79 1.81 3.68
CA PRO A 203 -14.64 0.46 3.18
C PRO A 203 -15.59 -0.51 3.88
N VAL A 204 -16.12 -1.46 3.11
CA VAL A 204 -16.86 -2.61 3.66
C VAL A 204 -15.81 -3.62 4.18
N ARG A 205 -15.79 -3.85 5.48
CA ARG A 205 -14.85 -4.76 6.12
C ARG A 205 -15.34 -6.19 6.12
N ALA A 206 -14.53 -7.13 5.65
CA ALA A 206 -14.85 -8.55 5.57
C ALA A 206 -14.62 -9.26 6.93
N VAL A 207 -15.28 -8.81 7.99
CA VAL A 207 -15.11 -9.32 9.36
C VAL A 207 -15.69 -10.73 9.56
N ASP A 208 -16.66 -11.13 8.74
CA ASP A 208 -17.32 -12.45 8.83
C ASP A 208 -16.52 -13.58 8.15
N LYS A 209 -15.43 -13.24 7.47
CA LYS A 209 -14.52 -14.23 6.86
C LYS A 209 -13.48 -14.73 7.87
N PRO A 210 -12.82 -15.87 7.60
CA PRO A 210 -11.68 -16.30 8.39
C PRO A 210 -10.58 -15.23 8.48
N PHE A 211 -9.93 -15.13 9.63
CA PHE A 211 -8.81 -14.21 9.83
C PHE A 211 -7.68 -14.49 8.84
N LEU A 212 -7.20 -13.43 8.23
CA LEU A 212 -6.04 -13.42 7.34
C LEU A 212 -5.30 -12.09 7.43
N MET A 213 -4.01 -12.16 7.74
CA MET A 213 -3.11 -11.00 7.80
C MET A 213 -1.79 -11.32 7.08
N PRO A 214 -1.53 -10.70 5.92
CA PRO A 214 -0.20 -10.75 5.30
C PRO A 214 0.84 -10.07 6.20
N VAL A 215 1.98 -10.72 6.38
CA VAL A 215 3.10 -10.18 7.17
C VAL A 215 3.85 -9.15 6.34
N GLU A 216 3.97 -7.95 6.87
CA GLU A 216 4.69 -6.82 6.26
C GLU A 216 6.08 -6.67 6.85
N ASP A 217 6.17 -6.69 8.19
CA ASP A 217 7.45 -6.58 8.89
C ASP A 217 7.43 -7.40 10.18
N VAL A 218 8.62 -7.67 10.73
CA VAL A 218 8.80 -8.53 11.89
C VAL A 218 9.81 -7.93 12.86
N PHE A 219 9.39 -7.75 14.09
CA PHE A 219 10.22 -7.21 15.18
C PHE A 219 10.38 -8.20 16.31
N SER A 220 11.47 -8.09 17.02
CA SER A 220 11.66 -8.77 18.31
C SER A 220 11.61 -7.74 19.43
N ILE A 221 10.77 -8.00 20.44
CA ILE A 221 10.71 -7.18 21.65
C ILE A 221 11.30 -7.98 22.79
N THR A 222 12.41 -7.50 23.36
CA THR A 222 13.09 -8.15 24.48
C THR A 222 12.12 -8.43 25.63
N GLY A 223 12.04 -9.70 26.05
CA GLY A 223 11.18 -10.15 27.14
C GLY A 223 9.69 -10.29 26.78
N ARG A 224 9.27 -9.98 25.53
CA ARG A 224 7.87 -10.10 25.08
C ARG A 224 7.68 -11.07 23.90
N GLY A 225 8.70 -11.28 23.07
CA GLY A 225 8.66 -12.21 21.94
C GLY A 225 8.66 -11.52 20.57
N THR A 226 8.21 -12.25 19.56
CA THR A 226 8.16 -11.82 18.16
C THR A 226 6.86 -11.06 17.88
N VAL A 227 6.96 -9.95 17.19
CA VAL A 227 5.82 -9.16 16.71
C VAL A 227 5.81 -9.20 15.19
N ALA A 228 4.72 -9.69 14.60
CA ALA A 228 4.45 -9.59 13.17
C ALA A 228 3.49 -8.43 12.92
N THR A 229 3.84 -7.55 12.02
CA THR A 229 2.98 -6.42 11.61
C THR A 229 2.36 -6.65 10.26
N GLY A 230 1.21 -6.08 10.04
CA GLY A 230 0.49 -6.10 8.79
C GLY A 230 -0.92 -5.53 8.91
N ARG A 231 -1.58 -5.36 7.78
CA ARG A 231 -3.00 -5.07 7.71
C ARG A 231 -3.80 -6.37 7.75
N ILE A 232 -4.80 -6.45 8.61
CA ILE A 232 -5.76 -7.55 8.58
C ILE A 232 -6.62 -7.41 7.30
N GLU A 233 -6.49 -8.39 6.41
CA GLU A 233 -7.22 -8.41 5.13
C GLU A 233 -8.67 -8.85 5.34
N THR A 234 -8.88 -9.91 6.12
CA THR A 234 -10.20 -10.45 6.44
C THR A 234 -10.26 -10.95 7.89
N GLY A 235 -11.49 -11.03 8.42
CA GLY A 235 -11.79 -11.65 9.70
C GLY A 235 -11.45 -10.81 10.92
N VAL A 236 -11.40 -11.48 12.05
CA VAL A 236 -11.09 -10.92 13.38
C VAL A 236 -10.09 -11.83 14.07
N VAL A 237 -9.15 -11.25 14.80
CA VAL A 237 -8.20 -11.97 15.65
C VAL A 237 -8.23 -11.39 17.06
N LYS A 238 -8.25 -12.26 18.08
CA LYS A 238 -8.30 -11.88 19.50
C LYS A 238 -7.02 -12.29 20.23
N VAL A 239 -6.76 -11.63 21.33
CA VAL A 239 -5.75 -12.11 22.28
C VAL A 239 -6.18 -13.48 22.80
N GLY A 240 -5.29 -14.46 22.70
CA GLY A 240 -5.54 -15.86 23.04
C GLY A 240 -5.81 -16.78 21.85
N ASP A 241 -6.09 -16.23 20.67
CA ASP A 241 -6.35 -17.04 19.47
C ASP A 241 -5.09 -17.80 19.02
N GLU A 242 -5.28 -19.03 18.56
CA GLU A 242 -4.27 -19.80 17.87
C GLU A 242 -4.24 -19.35 16.40
N VAL A 243 -3.06 -19.02 15.89
CA VAL A 243 -2.81 -18.64 14.51
C VAL A 243 -1.76 -19.55 13.88
N GLN A 244 -1.79 -19.68 12.57
CA GLN A 244 -0.88 -20.48 11.76
C GLN A 244 -0.16 -19.61 10.76
N LEU A 245 1.14 -19.86 10.56
CA LEU A 245 1.96 -19.28 9.51
C LEU A 245 1.84 -20.09 8.23
N ILE A 246 1.63 -19.40 7.11
CA ILE A 246 1.53 -19.98 5.76
C ILE A 246 2.52 -19.29 4.83
N GLY A 247 3.21 -20.09 4.02
CA GLY A 247 4.16 -19.65 2.99
C GLY A 247 5.62 -19.80 3.40
N LEU A 248 6.52 -19.80 2.40
CA LEU A 248 7.98 -19.89 2.54
C LEU A 248 8.48 -21.11 3.35
N GLY A 249 7.76 -22.24 3.29
CA GLY A 249 8.12 -23.47 4.00
C GLY A 249 7.79 -23.49 5.49
N ALA A 250 6.96 -22.55 5.93
CA ALA A 250 6.50 -22.48 7.34
C ALA A 250 5.19 -23.25 7.58
N GLU A 251 4.80 -24.14 6.67
CA GLU A 251 3.54 -24.86 6.73
C GLU A 251 3.41 -25.62 8.07
N GLY A 252 2.29 -25.36 8.75
CA GLY A 252 1.97 -26.03 10.01
C GLY A 252 2.53 -25.38 11.26
N LYS A 253 3.38 -24.36 11.19
CA LYS A 253 3.80 -23.61 12.37
C LYS A 253 2.63 -22.83 12.96
N LYS A 254 2.36 -23.10 14.23
CA LYS A 254 1.29 -22.48 14.98
C LYS A 254 1.86 -21.62 16.11
N SER A 255 1.13 -20.56 16.44
CA SER A 255 1.42 -19.66 17.54
C SER A 255 0.15 -19.21 18.22
N VAL A 256 0.28 -18.64 19.40
CA VAL A 256 -0.81 -17.98 20.11
C VAL A 256 -0.56 -16.49 20.14
N VAL A 257 -1.58 -15.71 19.78
CA VAL A 257 -1.57 -14.26 19.87
C VAL A 257 -1.65 -13.84 21.33
N THR A 258 -0.60 -13.22 21.87
CA THR A 258 -0.54 -12.78 23.27
C THR A 258 -0.81 -11.30 23.44
N GLY A 259 -0.89 -10.55 22.32
CA GLY A 259 -1.24 -9.13 22.31
C GLY A 259 -1.53 -8.64 20.91
N VAL A 260 -2.44 -7.69 20.83
CA VAL A 260 -2.78 -6.96 19.59
C VAL A 260 -2.55 -5.48 19.87
N GLU A 261 -1.75 -4.84 19.04
CA GLU A 261 -1.41 -3.42 19.18
C GLU A 261 -1.60 -2.69 17.85
N MET A 262 -2.12 -1.46 17.90
CA MET A 262 -2.19 -0.55 16.78
C MET A 262 -1.72 0.84 17.24
N PHE A 263 -0.73 1.44 16.56
CA PHE A 263 -0.12 2.71 16.96
C PHE A 263 0.30 2.77 18.44
N ARG A 264 0.91 1.68 18.94
CA ARG A 264 1.35 1.52 20.34
C ARG A 264 0.22 1.48 21.38
N LYS A 265 -1.06 1.48 20.96
CA LYS A 265 -2.24 1.31 21.79
C LYS A 265 -2.68 -0.16 21.79
N LEU A 266 -3.21 -0.61 22.92
CA LEU A 266 -3.68 -1.99 23.05
C LEU A 266 -5.08 -2.14 22.47
N LEU A 267 -5.29 -3.29 21.79
CA LEU A 267 -6.61 -3.73 21.35
C LEU A 267 -6.94 -5.08 22.00
N ASP A 268 -8.21 -5.29 22.34
CA ASP A 268 -8.70 -6.59 22.78
C ASP A 268 -8.81 -7.56 21.58
N GLN A 269 -9.08 -7.01 20.38
CA GLN A 269 -9.11 -7.73 19.09
C GLN A 269 -8.71 -6.81 17.94
N GLY A 270 -8.14 -7.41 16.89
CA GLY A 270 -7.93 -6.77 15.59
C GLY A 270 -8.99 -7.22 14.59
N GLU A 271 -9.44 -6.33 13.72
CA GLU A 271 -10.50 -6.57 12.73
C GLU A 271 -10.01 -6.26 11.32
N ALA A 272 -10.66 -6.83 10.32
CA ALA A 272 -10.37 -6.53 8.91
C ALA A 272 -10.28 -5.01 8.68
N GLY A 273 -9.15 -4.58 8.11
CA GLY A 273 -8.80 -3.19 7.88
C GLY A 273 -7.84 -2.57 8.91
N ASP A 274 -7.66 -3.17 10.08
CA ASP A 274 -6.72 -2.66 11.07
C ASP A 274 -5.27 -2.95 10.67
N ASN A 275 -4.38 -1.97 10.83
CA ASN A 275 -2.93 -2.15 10.73
C ASN A 275 -2.39 -2.49 12.13
N VAL A 276 -2.09 -3.74 12.38
CA VAL A 276 -1.75 -4.22 13.72
C VAL A 276 -0.38 -4.86 13.81
N GLY A 277 0.17 -4.83 15.02
CA GLY A 277 1.25 -5.71 15.45
C GLY A 277 0.67 -6.82 16.31
N LEU A 278 0.84 -8.07 15.88
CA LEU A 278 0.46 -9.26 16.64
C LEU A 278 1.67 -9.80 17.39
N LEU A 279 1.56 -9.85 18.71
CA LEU A 279 2.59 -10.46 19.57
C LEU A 279 2.38 -11.97 19.58
N LEU A 280 3.36 -12.72 19.10
CA LEU A 280 3.31 -14.15 18.89
C LEU A 280 4.14 -14.88 19.96
N ARG A 281 3.58 -15.98 20.50
CA ARG A 281 4.25 -16.82 21.49
C ARG A 281 4.94 -18.01 20.84
N GLY A 282 6.20 -18.27 21.27
CA GLY A 282 6.91 -19.51 20.92
C GLY A 282 7.33 -19.61 19.45
N ILE A 283 7.45 -18.47 18.78
CA ILE A 283 8.02 -18.34 17.45
C ILE A 283 9.14 -17.33 17.48
N ASP A 284 10.30 -17.68 16.94
CA ASP A 284 11.44 -16.79 16.83
C ASP A 284 11.29 -15.84 15.62
N LYS A 285 11.94 -14.68 15.72
CA LYS A 285 11.90 -13.65 14.65
C LYS A 285 12.27 -14.22 13.29
N ASP A 286 13.28 -15.08 13.22
CA ASP A 286 13.82 -15.63 11.98
C ASP A 286 12.89 -16.64 11.30
N GLU A 287 11.89 -17.12 12.03
CA GLU A 287 10.87 -18.04 11.53
C GLU A 287 9.67 -17.33 10.88
N VAL A 288 9.50 -16.05 11.15
CA VAL A 288 8.47 -15.21 10.55
C VAL A 288 9.12 -14.27 9.54
N LYS A 289 8.62 -14.25 8.31
CA LYS A 289 9.19 -13.43 7.24
C LYS A 289 8.10 -12.63 6.53
N ARG A 290 8.48 -11.46 6.02
CA ARG A 290 7.65 -10.71 5.08
C ARG A 290 7.22 -11.61 3.93
N GLY A 291 5.95 -11.51 3.52
CA GLY A 291 5.36 -12.33 2.48
C GLY A 291 4.64 -13.59 2.98
N MET A 292 4.89 -14.01 4.21
CA MET A 292 4.07 -15.01 4.88
C MET A 292 2.69 -14.44 5.25
N VAL A 293 1.76 -15.32 5.56
CA VAL A 293 0.42 -14.97 6.00
C VAL A 293 0.14 -15.61 7.36
N LEU A 294 -0.43 -14.84 8.28
CA LEU A 294 -1.03 -15.34 9.51
C LEU A 294 -2.52 -15.55 9.29
N THR A 295 -3.02 -16.71 9.69
CA THR A 295 -4.43 -17.09 9.57
C THR A 295 -4.86 -17.98 10.72
N HIS A 296 -6.16 -18.19 10.94
CA HIS A 296 -6.63 -19.26 11.82
C HIS A 296 -6.25 -20.62 11.24
N PRO A 297 -5.95 -21.62 12.08
CA PRO A 297 -5.49 -22.93 11.63
C PRO A 297 -6.45 -23.58 10.63
N GLY A 298 -5.93 -24.06 9.50
CA GLY A 298 -6.69 -24.78 8.48
C GLY A 298 -7.56 -23.93 7.56
N CYS A 299 -7.57 -22.60 7.70
CA CYS A 299 -8.42 -21.73 6.88
C CYS A 299 -7.84 -21.40 5.50
N VAL A 300 -6.51 -21.44 5.37
CA VAL A 300 -5.79 -21.12 4.12
C VAL A 300 -4.79 -22.20 3.81
N LYS A 301 -4.67 -22.56 2.54
CA LYS A 301 -3.62 -23.46 2.03
C LYS A 301 -2.63 -22.68 1.17
N PRO A 302 -1.35 -23.05 1.17
CA PRO A 302 -0.38 -22.52 0.24
C PRO A 302 -0.51 -23.23 -1.11
N TYR A 303 -0.32 -22.50 -2.21
CA TYR A 303 -0.33 -23.02 -3.58
C TYR A 303 0.92 -22.56 -4.30
N SER A 304 1.50 -23.45 -5.09
CA SER A 304 2.63 -23.14 -5.98
C SER A 304 2.21 -23.00 -7.43
N GLU A 305 0.99 -23.40 -7.80
CA GLU A 305 0.54 -23.39 -9.17
C GLU A 305 -0.91 -22.87 -9.29
N PHE A 306 -1.15 -22.02 -10.30
CA PHE A 306 -2.47 -21.46 -10.55
C PHE A 306 -2.63 -21.03 -12.01
N LYS A 307 -3.88 -20.88 -12.46
CA LYS A 307 -4.24 -20.16 -13.68
C LYS A 307 -4.63 -18.73 -13.37
N ALA A 308 -4.32 -17.83 -14.28
CA ALA A 308 -4.63 -16.42 -14.13
C ALA A 308 -4.94 -15.77 -15.47
N SER A 309 -5.92 -14.86 -15.46
CA SER A 309 -6.12 -13.91 -16.54
C SER A 309 -5.14 -12.75 -16.33
N VAL A 310 -4.35 -12.42 -17.36
CA VAL A 310 -3.32 -11.37 -17.28
C VAL A 310 -3.44 -10.38 -18.43
N TYR A 311 -3.07 -9.14 -18.14
CA TYR A 311 -2.83 -8.10 -19.11
C TYR A 311 -1.35 -7.72 -19.11
N ILE A 312 -0.74 -7.71 -20.28
CA ILE A 312 0.66 -7.34 -20.46
C ILE A 312 0.75 -5.89 -20.90
N LEU A 313 1.38 -5.05 -20.08
CA LEU A 313 1.47 -3.61 -20.28
C LEU A 313 2.22 -3.28 -21.56
N LYS A 314 1.69 -2.30 -22.32
CA LYS A 314 2.34 -1.71 -23.48
C LYS A 314 3.52 -0.83 -23.07
N LYS A 315 4.38 -0.51 -24.04
CA LYS A 315 5.51 0.41 -23.85
C LYS A 315 5.07 1.78 -23.34
N GLU A 316 3.98 2.31 -23.88
CA GLU A 316 3.40 3.61 -23.52
C GLU A 316 2.87 3.64 -22.08
N GLU A 317 2.53 2.47 -21.55
CA GLU A 317 2.09 2.27 -20.15
C GLU A 317 3.28 2.00 -19.20
N GLY A 318 4.52 2.12 -19.66
CA GLY A 318 5.73 1.82 -18.90
C GLY A 318 6.13 0.35 -18.92
N GLY A 319 5.41 -0.51 -19.67
CA GLY A 319 5.62 -1.94 -19.75
C GLY A 319 6.74 -2.35 -20.71
N ARG A 320 6.58 -3.56 -21.29
CA ARG A 320 7.52 -4.15 -22.24
C ARG A 320 7.38 -3.54 -23.64
N HIS A 321 8.46 -3.63 -24.40
CA HIS A 321 8.47 -3.30 -25.83
C HIS A 321 8.77 -4.54 -26.69
N THR A 322 9.06 -5.69 -26.08
CA THR A 322 9.34 -6.94 -26.75
C THR A 322 8.38 -8.03 -26.26
N PRO A 323 8.00 -8.99 -27.11
CA PRO A 323 7.22 -10.15 -26.71
C PRO A 323 8.00 -11.03 -25.73
N PHE A 324 7.28 -11.91 -25.04
CA PHE A 324 7.89 -13.02 -24.33
C PHE A 324 7.31 -14.36 -24.80
N HIS A 325 8.08 -15.41 -24.58
CA HIS A 325 7.76 -16.78 -25.00
C HIS A 325 7.42 -17.65 -23.80
N ASN A 326 7.01 -18.87 -24.09
CA ASN A 326 6.78 -19.91 -23.08
C ASN A 326 8.01 -20.05 -22.15
N HIS A 327 7.78 -20.43 -20.89
CA HIS A 327 8.80 -20.53 -19.83
C HIS A 327 9.44 -19.19 -19.41
N TYR A 328 8.79 -18.06 -19.69
CA TYR A 328 9.20 -16.76 -19.16
C TYR A 328 9.12 -16.75 -17.63
N ARG A 329 10.14 -16.20 -16.96
CA ARG A 329 10.31 -16.26 -15.50
C ARG A 329 10.40 -14.86 -14.86
N PRO A 330 9.31 -14.11 -14.77
CA PRO A 330 9.25 -12.83 -14.07
C PRO A 330 9.06 -13.01 -12.56
N GLN A 331 9.04 -11.88 -11.85
CA GLN A 331 8.61 -11.81 -10.46
C GLN A 331 7.11 -11.53 -10.37
N PHE A 332 6.43 -12.25 -9.49
CA PHE A 332 5.03 -12.07 -9.15
C PHE A 332 4.94 -11.40 -7.79
N TYR A 333 4.25 -10.26 -7.73
CA TYR A 333 3.98 -9.54 -6.49
C TYR A 333 2.58 -9.87 -6.04
N ILE A 334 2.49 -10.72 -5.02
CA ILE A 334 1.25 -11.27 -4.48
C ILE A 334 1.16 -10.86 -3.01
N ARG A 335 0.23 -9.97 -2.66
CA ARG A 335 0.16 -9.33 -1.32
C ARG A 335 1.50 -8.67 -0.96
N THR A 336 2.10 -9.08 0.16
CA THR A 336 3.40 -8.57 0.64
C THR A 336 4.60 -9.36 0.10
N MET A 337 4.36 -10.40 -0.71
CA MET A 337 5.38 -11.30 -1.23
C MET A 337 5.78 -10.96 -2.67
N ASP A 338 7.06 -11.07 -2.94
CA ASP A 338 7.61 -11.17 -4.29
C ASP A 338 8.20 -12.55 -4.50
N VAL A 339 7.77 -13.24 -5.53
CA VAL A 339 8.19 -14.61 -5.83
C VAL A 339 8.39 -14.78 -7.32
N THR A 340 9.47 -15.46 -7.72
CA THR A 340 9.69 -15.84 -9.11
C THR A 340 8.73 -16.96 -9.49
N GLY A 341 8.13 -16.85 -10.67
CA GLY A 341 7.27 -17.90 -11.22
C GLY A 341 7.54 -18.09 -12.71
N GLU A 342 7.34 -19.31 -13.18
CA GLU A 342 7.42 -19.68 -14.59
C GLU A 342 6.03 -19.62 -15.22
N ILE A 343 5.93 -18.96 -16.37
CA ILE A 343 4.70 -18.85 -17.14
C ILE A 343 4.64 -19.95 -18.19
N THR A 344 3.54 -20.69 -18.22
CA THR A 344 3.18 -21.60 -19.31
C THR A 344 2.03 -20.97 -20.10
N LEU A 345 2.24 -20.84 -21.41
CA LEU A 345 1.26 -20.26 -22.34
C LEU A 345 0.23 -21.33 -22.77
N PRO A 346 -0.99 -20.91 -23.15
CA PRO A 346 -2.00 -21.80 -23.72
C PRO A 346 -1.49 -22.50 -24.99
N GLU A 347 -2.01 -23.71 -25.27
CA GLU A 347 -1.71 -24.43 -26.50
C GLU A 347 -2.00 -23.57 -27.75
N GLY A 348 -1.05 -23.55 -28.69
CA GLY A 348 -1.14 -22.74 -29.90
C GLY A 348 -0.68 -21.30 -29.77
N THR A 349 -0.29 -20.84 -28.57
CA THR A 349 0.29 -19.50 -28.37
C THR A 349 1.82 -19.61 -28.31
N GLU A 350 2.51 -19.11 -29.34
CA GLU A 350 3.97 -19.14 -29.40
C GLU A 350 4.62 -17.98 -28.60
N MET A 351 3.98 -16.83 -28.59
CA MET A 351 4.47 -15.62 -27.91
C MET A 351 3.32 -14.74 -27.42
N VAL A 352 3.61 -13.85 -26.50
CA VAL A 352 2.69 -12.84 -25.95
C VAL A 352 3.25 -11.45 -26.22
N MET A 353 2.43 -10.60 -26.82
CA MET A 353 2.78 -9.22 -27.16
C MET A 353 2.39 -8.25 -26.06
N PRO A 354 3.12 -7.13 -25.90
CA PRO A 354 2.63 -6.02 -25.09
C PRO A 354 1.23 -5.56 -25.57
N GLY A 355 0.29 -5.46 -24.63
CA GLY A 355 -1.11 -5.16 -24.89
C GLY A 355 -2.05 -6.36 -24.96
N ASP A 356 -1.51 -7.59 -24.88
CA ASP A 356 -2.34 -8.80 -24.91
C ASP A 356 -3.03 -9.06 -23.58
N ASN A 357 -4.26 -9.57 -23.69
CA ASN A 357 -5.01 -10.17 -22.59
C ASN A 357 -5.13 -11.68 -22.85
N LEU A 358 -4.72 -12.49 -21.89
CA LEU A 358 -4.80 -13.95 -22.04
C LEU A 358 -4.86 -14.67 -20.69
N GLU A 359 -5.29 -15.92 -20.70
CA GLU A 359 -5.13 -16.82 -19.56
C GLU A 359 -3.79 -17.52 -19.62
N ILE A 360 -3.03 -17.48 -18.52
CA ILE A 360 -1.75 -18.18 -18.37
C ILE A 360 -1.82 -19.15 -17.20
N GLN A 361 -0.91 -20.15 -17.23
CA GLN A 361 -0.62 -20.98 -16.06
C GLN A 361 0.71 -20.52 -15.46
N VAL A 362 0.75 -20.38 -14.15
CA VAL A 362 1.92 -19.90 -13.40
C VAL A 362 2.34 -20.96 -12.41
N LYS A 363 3.64 -21.28 -12.39
CA LYS A 363 4.27 -22.12 -11.38
C LYS A 363 5.30 -21.34 -10.61
N LEU A 364 5.00 -21.06 -9.34
CA LEU A 364 5.87 -20.33 -8.41
C LEU A 364 6.99 -21.23 -7.88
N ILE A 365 8.15 -20.65 -7.61
CA ILE A 365 9.28 -21.38 -6.99
C ILE A 365 9.04 -21.74 -5.52
N TYR A 366 8.13 -21.04 -4.84
CA TYR A 366 7.67 -21.31 -3.47
C TYR A 366 6.15 -21.23 -3.40
N PRO A 367 5.52 -22.08 -2.55
CA PRO A 367 4.08 -22.00 -2.32
C PRO A 367 3.74 -20.69 -1.57
N VAL A 368 2.63 -20.07 -1.97
CA VAL A 368 2.13 -18.80 -1.43
C VAL A 368 0.66 -18.95 -1.04
N ALA A 369 0.23 -18.25 -0.01
CA ALA A 369 -1.18 -18.16 0.35
C ALA A 369 -1.95 -17.44 -0.75
N CYS A 370 -2.61 -18.18 -1.63
CA CYS A 370 -3.38 -17.68 -2.77
C CYS A 370 -4.88 -17.96 -2.59
N SER A 371 -5.70 -17.18 -3.28
CA SER A 371 -7.14 -17.42 -3.43
C SER A 371 -7.59 -17.03 -4.84
N GLU A 372 -8.64 -17.65 -5.33
CA GLU A 372 -9.28 -17.21 -6.57
C GLU A 372 -9.78 -15.78 -6.42
N GLY A 373 -9.65 -14.99 -7.47
CA GLY A 373 -9.95 -13.56 -7.46
C GLY A 373 -8.81 -12.67 -6.95
N LEU A 374 -7.73 -13.24 -6.39
CA LEU A 374 -6.60 -12.45 -5.91
C LEU A 374 -5.83 -11.82 -7.07
N ARG A 375 -5.58 -10.53 -7.00
CA ARG A 375 -4.79 -9.79 -7.99
C ARG A 375 -3.31 -9.81 -7.65
N PHE A 376 -2.50 -9.68 -8.69
CA PHE A 376 -1.04 -9.61 -8.58
C PHE A 376 -0.44 -8.74 -9.68
N ALA A 377 0.77 -8.24 -9.44
CA ALA A 377 1.56 -7.57 -10.45
C ALA A 377 2.68 -8.50 -10.96
N ILE A 378 3.03 -8.36 -12.25
CA ILE A 378 4.15 -9.03 -12.89
C ILE A 378 5.25 -8.01 -13.11
N ARG A 379 6.47 -8.30 -12.65
CA ARG A 379 7.60 -7.35 -12.71
C ARG A 379 8.84 -8.03 -13.32
N GLU A 380 9.60 -7.23 -14.05
CA GLU A 380 10.89 -7.62 -14.63
C GLU A 380 11.84 -6.41 -14.62
N GLY A 381 13.08 -6.60 -14.18
CA GLY A 381 14.12 -5.57 -14.22
C GLY A 381 13.73 -4.25 -13.52
N GLY A 382 12.97 -4.33 -12.42
CA GLY A 382 12.52 -3.15 -11.69
C GLY A 382 11.29 -2.46 -12.27
N ARG A 383 10.67 -2.98 -13.34
CA ARG A 383 9.47 -2.41 -14.00
C ARG A 383 8.28 -3.34 -13.86
N THR A 384 7.09 -2.76 -13.75
CA THR A 384 5.84 -3.49 -13.89
C THR A 384 5.59 -3.77 -15.36
N VAL A 385 5.48 -5.03 -15.71
CA VAL A 385 5.31 -5.49 -17.11
C VAL A 385 3.94 -6.07 -17.38
N GLY A 386 3.16 -6.31 -16.33
CA GLY A 386 1.80 -6.83 -16.46
C GLY A 386 1.11 -6.90 -15.10
N SER A 387 -0.16 -7.23 -15.15
CA SER A 387 -1.00 -7.52 -14.00
C SER A 387 -1.94 -8.66 -14.31
N GLY A 388 -2.42 -9.31 -13.27
CA GLY A 388 -3.37 -10.40 -13.44
C GLY A 388 -4.21 -10.68 -12.22
N GLN A 389 -5.17 -11.57 -12.44
CA GLN A 389 -6.05 -12.07 -11.39
C GLN A 389 -6.09 -13.61 -11.47
N ILE A 390 -5.95 -14.24 -10.31
CA ILE A 390 -6.01 -15.72 -10.21
C ILE A 390 -7.44 -16.16 -10.55
N THR A 391 -7.57 -17.02 -11.56
CA THR A 391 -8.86 -17.58 -11.99
C THR A 391 -9.10 -18.97 -11.44
N LYS A 392 -8.03 -19.73 -11.21
CA LYS A 392 -8.13 -21.10 -10.68
C LYS A 392 -6.84 -21.49 -9.95
N LEU A 393 -6.99 -22.08 -8.77
CA LEU A 393 -5.89 -22.71 -8.05
C LEU A 393 -5.68 -24.13 -8.55
N ILE A 394 -4.41 -24.58 -8.61
CA ILE A 394 -3.99 -25.93 -9.03
C ILE A 394 -3.26 -26.56 -7.85
N ASP A 395 -3.70 -27.75 -7.42
CA ASP A 395 -3.10 -28.52 -6.31
C ASP A 395 -1.79 -29.20 -6.73
#